data_4e8ef1deb2f0b07c639229031417a92c
#
_entry.id   4e8ef1deb2f0b07c639229031417a92c
#
_cell.length_a   1.000
_cell.length_b   1.000
_cell.length_c   1.000
_cell.angle_alpha   90.00
_cell.angle_beta   90.00
_cell.angle_gamma   90.00
#
_symmetry.space_group_name_H-M   'P 1'
#
loop_
_entity.id
_entity.type
_entity.pdbx_description
1 polymer ?
#
loop_
_entity_poly.entity_id
_entity_poly.type
_entity_poly.pdbx_seq_one_letter_code
_entity_poly.pdbx_strand_id
1 'polypeptide(L)'
;IDTALFNGVEYWYCLAAFDEGDTATGVDPLQSGFGQPEINPNVIRVTPTTDPAGFYAAVSTVEHNYSGTGLPSDGTVSPLIFDADALSSSDYQVVFEDRPEKTYWHVLNMTTNDTVLANQTLTTGDPGFYEVAEGIRVVVRDGDHEPRGWGQTVLGSVDTNLVMGPFYGPTLPAFFGDVYDVFGNQHFSSTFELRYTGDSTRANWVLDGFYASDSIFWVLFEAWNTTTNERISLAVYDFDDNGIWDPYDLLAIVNYPYDSVTSVTSFAFPYHYSWLFAFDDTLYSPSVGDVFEIQGAPLNNSSDNFTFTADGIDAAAAANELDDIRVVPNPYIAQYSAMVEIAEGESVLEFQNLPQECTIRIYNLSGGLVQTLVHNDNTGSERWNLMSTSRQQIASGTYIFHVESSFGEHMGRFAIIK
;
A
#
# COMPACT_ATOMS: atom_id res chain seq x y z
N ILE A 1 3.09 -3.70 -15.19
CA ILE A 1 3.97 -2.60 -15.64
C ILE A 1 4.70 -3.09 -16.87
N ASP A 2 4.60 -2.35 -17.98
CA ASP A 2 5.35 -2.63 -19.21
C ASP A 2 6.70 -1.90 -19.13
N THR A 3 7.80 -2.64 -19.12
CA THR A 3 9.14 -2.11 -18.92
C THR A 3 9.98 -2.08 -20.21
N ALA A 4 9.43 -2.52 -21.32
CA ALA A 4 10.14 -2.61 -22.59
C ALA A 4 9.73 -1.50 -23.58
N LEU A 5 9.35 -0.32 -23.07
CA LEU A 5 8.88 0.80 -23.87
C LEU A 5 10.06 1.65 -24.35
N PHE A 6 9.92 2.17 -25.56
CA PHE A 6 10.86 3.15 -26.12
C PHE A 6 10.20 4.53 -26.16
N ASN A 7 10.90 5.54 -25.69
CA ASN A 7 10.44 6.92 -25.73
C ASN A 7 10.21 7.37 -27.19
N GLY A 8 9.12 8.10 -27.41
CA GLY A 8 8.72 8.60 -28.72
C GLY A 8 8.01 7.57 -29.60
N VAL A 9 7.87 6.32 -29.17
CA VAL A 9 7.11 5.28 -29.86
C VAL A 9 5.68 5.25 -29.31
N GLU A 10 4.70 5.25 -30.21
CA GLU A 10 3.30 5.18 -29.86
C GLU A 10 2.90 3.75 -29.52
N TYR A 11 2.31 3.54 -28.34
CA TYR A 11 1.79 2.27 -27.84
C TYR A 11 0.28 2.37 -27.64
N TRP A 12 -0.38 1.26 -27.86
CA TRP A 12 -1.83 1.16 -27.73
C TRP A 12 -2.15 0.08 -26.70
N TYR A 13 -2.86 0.43 -25.65
CA TYR A 13 -3.29 -0.48 -24.62
C TYR A 13 -4.78 -0.67 -24.67
N CYS A 14 -5.21 -1.93 -24.58
CA CYS A 14 -6.62 -2.30 -24.54
C CYS A 14 -6.92 -3.07 -23.27
N LEU A 15 -8.00 -2.67 -22.59
CA LEU A 15 -8.56 -3.43 -21.49
C LEU A 15 -9.62 -4.38 -22.04
N ALA A 16 -9.41 -5.69 -21.88
CA ALA A 16 -10.38 -6.71 -22.23
C ALA A 16 -10.86 -7.43 -20.97
N ALA A 17 -12.17 -7.56 -20.81
CA ALA A 17 -12.78 -8.41 -19.79
C ALA A 17 -13.08 -9.79 -20.39
N PHE A 18 -12.98 -10.82 -19.59
CA PHE A 18 -13.39 -12.18 -19.95
C PHE A 18 -14.18 -12.80 -18.79
N ASP A 19 -15.09 -13.70 -19.11
CA ASP A 19 -15.72 -14.58 -18.15
C ASP A 19 -15.12 -16.00 -18.25
N GLU A 20 -15.31 -16.79 -17.21
CA GLU A 20 -14.77 -18.16 -17.17
C GLU A 20 -15.66 -19.16 -17.95
N GLY A 21 -16.81 -18.70 -18.41
CA GLY A 21 -17.84 -19.59 -18.97
C GLY A 21 -18.47 -20.51 -17.91
N ASP A 22 -19.16 -21.53 -18.34
CA ASP A 22 -19.72 -22.57 -17.46
C ASP A 22 -19.58 -23.96 -18.10
N THR A 23 -18.60 -24.69 -17.63
CA THR A 23 -18.34 -26.06 -18.14
C THR A 23 -19.46 -27.05 -17.83
N ALA A 24 -20.28 -26.79 -16.80
CA ALA A 24 -21.39 -27.64 -16.42
C ALA A 24 -22.58 -27.50 -17.39
N THR A 25 -22.77 -26.31 -17.95
CA THR A 25 -23.84 -26.03 -18.94
C THR A 25 -23.31 -25.97 -20.38
N GLY A 26 -22.00 -26.15 -20.59
CA GLY A 26 -21.37 -26.12 -21.91
C GLY A 26 -21.29 -24.72 -22.54
N VAL A 27 -21.22 -23.68 -21.70
CA VAL A 27 -21.02 -22.31 -22.14
C VAL A 27 -19.51 -22.02 -22.18
N ASP A 28 -19.02 -21.71 -23.38
CA ASP A 28 -17.61 -21.34 -23.55
C ASP A 28 -17.30 -19.96 -22.94
N PRO A 29 -16.04 -19.75 -22.44
CA PRO A 29 -15.59 -18.45 -22.00
C PRO A 29 -15.74 -17.38 -23.09
N LEU A 30 -16.25 -16.22 -22.73
CA LEU A 30 -16.38 -15.07 -23.64
C LEU A 30 -15.41 -13.98 -23.22
N GLN A 31 -14.80 -13.34 -24.24
CA GLN A 31 -13.93 -12.19 -24.06
C GLN A 31 -14.50 -10.98 -24.79
N SER A 32 -14.45 -9.82 -24.15
CA SER A 32 -14.79 -8.57 -24.81
C SER A 32 -13.81 -8.28 -25.95
N GLY A 33 -14.28 -7.60 -27.00
CA GLY A 33 -13.43 -7.21 -28.12
C GLY A 33 -12.32 -6.26 -27.69
N PHE A 34 -11.16 -6.34 -28.35
CA PHE A 34 -10.04 -5.44 -28.07
C PHE A 34 -10.33 -3.98 -28.44
N GLY A 35 -11.34 -3.72 -29.25
CA GLY A 35 -11.69 -2.38 -29.66
C GLY A 35 -10.72 -1.76 -30.67
N GLN A 36 -11.00 -0.51 -31.03
CA GLN A 36 -10.15 0.33 -31.88
C GLN A 36 -9.87 1.64 -31.15
N PRO A 37 -8.64 2.16 -31.23
CA PRO A 37 -8.30 3.46 -30.66
C PRO A 37 -9.23 4.57 -31.16
N GLU A 38 -9.45 5.57 -30.31
CA GLU A 38 -10.31 6.74 -30.58
C GLU A 38 -11.79 6.41 -30.79
N ILE A 39 -12.14 5.12 -31.00
CA ILE A 39 -13.51 4.67 -31.20
C ILE A 39 -14.06 4.02 -29.94
N ASN A 40 -13.25 3.19 -29.25
CA ASN A 40 -13.66 2.43 -28.09
C ASN A 40 -13.02 2.96 -26.81
N PRO A 41 -13.78 3.18 -25.73
CA PRO A 41 -13.27 3.75 -24.48
C PRO A 41 -12.32 2.80 -23.71
N ASN A 42 -12.29 1.54 -24.08
CA ASN A 42 -11.38 0.54 -23.49
C ASN A 42 -10.00 0.49 -24.17
N VAL A 43 -9.70 1.41 -25.06
CA VAL A 43 -8.41 1.52 -25.77
C VAL A 43 -7.83 2.90 -25.55
N ILE A 44 -6.60 2.95 -25.05
CA ILE A 44 -5.85 4.19 -24.88
C ILE A 44 -4.59 4.17 -25.75
N ARG A 45 -4.19 5.34 -26.19
CA ARG A 45 -2.95 5.58 -26.91
C ARG A 45 -1.99 6.35 -26.02
N VAL A 46 -0.77 5.88 -25.87
CA VAL A 46 0.27 6.48 -25.02
C VAL A 46 1.59 6.53 -25.79
N THR A 47 2.26 7.65 -25.72
CA THR A 47 3.62 7.80 -26.23
C THR A 47 4.53 8.11 -25.05
N PRO A 48 5.39 7.19 -24.62
CA PRO A 48 6.36 7.46 -23.55
C PRO A 48 7.31 8.60 -23.96
N THR A 49 7.61 9.46 -23.00
CA THR A 49 8.54 10.58 -23.14
C THR A 49 9.75 10.38 -22.22
N THR A 50 10.73 11.26 -22.33
CA THR A 50 11.83 11.30 -21.36
C THR A 50 11.38 12.00 -20.08
N ASP A 51 11.88 11.55 -18.94
CA ASP A 51 11.71 12.26 -17.69
C ASP A 51 12.39 13.63 -17.74
N PRO A 52 11.87 14.65 -17.06
CA PRO A 52 12.51 15.96 -16.98
C PRO A 52 13.82 15.90 -16.20
N ALA A 53 14.70 16.89 -16.44
CA ALA A 53 15.95 17.02 -15.71
C ALA A 53 15.72 17.11 -14.20
N GLY A 54 16.51 16.37 -13.43
CA GLY A 54 16.38 16.27 -11.97
C GLY A 54 15.20 15.45 -11.49
N PHE A 55 14.51 14.73 -12.38
CA PHE A 55 13.42 13.86 -12.01
C PHE A 55 13.94 12.70 -11.15
N TYR A 56 13.50 12.70 -9.90
CA TYR A 56 13.83 11.66 -8.93
C TYR A 56 12.60 11.28 -8.14
N ALA A 57 11.82 10.39 -8.69
CA ALA A 57 10.61 9.91 -8.02
C ALA A 57 10.99 9.10 -6.78
N ALA A 58 10.83 9.68 -5.62
CA ALA A 58 11.17 9.06 -4.35
C ALA A 58 10.09 9.30 -3.29
N VAL A 59 9.93 8.30 -2.43
CA VAL A 59 9.16 8.41 -1.21
C VAL A 59 10.10 8.23 -0.03
N SER A 60 10.02 9.13 0.96
CA SER A 60 10.79 9.02 2.19
C SER A 60 10.36 7.79 3.01
N THR A 61 11.14 7.44 4.01
CA THR A 61 10.71 6.49 5.03
C THR A 61 9.41 6.99 5.68
N VAL A 62 8.44 6.09 5.81
CA VAL A 62 7.19 6.40 6.50
C VAL A 62 7.42 6.38 8.00
N GLU A 63 7.03 7.45 8.68
CA GLU A 63 7.12 7.57 10.12
C GLU A 63 5.73 7.34 10.74
N HIS A 64 5.63 6.37 11.64
CA HIS A 64 4.44 6.13 12.43
C HIS A 64 4.49 6.95 13.72
N ASN A 65 3.48 7.80 13.93
CA ASN A 65 3.32 8.63 15.09
C ASN A 65 2.07 8.21 15.87
N TYR A 66 2.17 8.17 17.20
CA TYR A 66 1.08 7.76 18.07
C TYR A 66 0.88 8.77 19.20
N SER A 67 -0.36 9.24 19.38
CA SER A 67 -0.72 10.25 20.37
C SER A 67 -1.55 9.71 21.55
N GLY A 68 -1.89 8.40 21.52
CA GLY A 68 -2.70 7.75 22.55
C GLY A 68 -1.92 7.39 23.81
N THR A 69 -2.60 6.80 24.78
CA THR A 69 -2.04 6.34 26.07
C THR A 69 -1.81 4.82 26.11
N GLY A 70 -2.35 4.07 25.15
CA GLY A 70 -2.20 2.61 25.03
C GLY A 70 -1.02 2.22 24.14
N LEU A 71 -1.12 1.04 23.55
CA LEU A 71 -0.17 0.59 22.52
C LEU A 71 -0.53 1.22 21.17
N PRO A 72 0.46 1.66 20.38
CA PRO A 72 0.23 2.05 19.00
C PRO A 72 -0.19 0.84 18.16
N SER A 73 -0.88 1.08 17.05
CA SER A 73 -1.20 0.02 16.08
C SER A 73 0.09 -0.59 15.52
N ASP A 74 0.02 -1.82 15.02
CA ASP A 74 1.07 -2.44 14.21
C ASP A 74 0.76 -2.33 12.71
N GLY A 75 -0.24 -1.55 12.37
CA GLY A 75 -0.59 -1.24 11.00
C GLY A 75 0.53 -0.55 10.24
N THR A 76 0.47 -0.63 8.94
CA THR A 76 1.48 -0.05 8.05
C THR A 76 0.83 0.82 6.99
N VAL A 77 1.57 1.84 6.58
CA VAL A 77 1.23 2.70 5.45
C VAL A 77 2.38 2.63 4.46
N SER A 78 2.05 2.29 3.22
CA SER A 78 3.04 2.14 2.15
C SER A 78 2.63 3.01 0.95
N PRO A 79 3.21 4.19 0.81
CA PRO A 79 3.01 5.01 -0.38
C PRO A 79 3.79 4.40 -1.54
N LEU A 80 3.13 4.32 -2.69
CA LEU A 80 3.68 3.81 -3.94
C LEU A 80 3.55 4.89 -5.01
N ILE A 81 4.63 5.18 -5.72
CA ILE A 81 4.58 6.06 -6.89
C ILE A 81 3.90 5.28 -8.01
N PHE A 82 2.81 5.84 -8.50
CA PHE A 82 2.01 5.28 -9.59
C PHE A 82 2.13 6.12 -10.85
N ASP A 83 2.09 7.43 -10.69
CA ASP A 83 2.26 8.40 -11.77
C ASP A 83 3.28 9.45 -11.33
N ALA A 84 4.49 9.30 -11.81
CA ALA A 84 5.61 10.12 -11.42
C ALA A 84 5.50 11.57 -11.95
N ASP A 85 4.83 11.75 -13.08
CA ASP A 85 4.65 13.07 -13.71
C ASP A 85 3.64 13.94 -12.93
N ALA A 86 2.78 13.31 -12.14
CA ALA A 86 1.81 13.99 -11.30
C ALA A 86 2.34 14.33 -9.90
N LEU A 87 3.59 13.96 -9.57
CA LEU A 87 4.17 14.24 -8.26
C LEU A 87 4.50 15.72 -8.11
N SER A 88 3.99 16.32 -7.06
CA SER A 88 4.44 17.63 -6.56
C SER A 88 5.17 17.40 -5.25
N SER A 89 6.48 17.66 -5.18
CA SER A 89 7.26 17.51 -3.94
C SER A 89 6.50 18.04 -2.73
N SER A 90 5.93 17.15 -1.96
CA SER A 90 4.99 17.48 -0.87
C SER A 90 5.13 16.54 0.31
N ASP A 91 4.81 17.08 1.49
CA ASP A 91 4.69 16.32 2.72
C ASP A 91 3.26 15.82 2.86
N TYR A 92 3.11 14.54 3.20
CA TYR A 92 1.82 13.89 3.35
C TYR A 92 1.64 13.33 4.76
N GLN A 93 0.39 13.31 5.20
CA GLN A 93 -0.01 12.67 6.44
C GLN A 93 -1.23 11.78 6.21
N VAL A 94 -1.16 10.53 6.67
CA VAL A 94 -2.31 9.63 6.77
C VAL A 94 -2.84 9.70 8.19
N VAL A 95 -4.12 10.01 8.32
CA VAL A 95 -4.81 10.12 9.61
C VAL A 95 -6.03 9.20 9.63
N PHE A 96 -6.44 8.78 10.82
CA PHE A 96 -7.58 7.89 11.03
C PHE A 96 -8.68 8.61 11.80
N GLU A 97 -9.93 8.30 11.46
CA GLU A 97 -11.14 8.81 12.10
C GLU A 97 -12.00 7.64 12.55
N ASP A 98 -12.16 7.47 13.86
CA ASP A 98 -13.02 6.44 14.43
C ASP A 98 -14.47 6.90 14.39
N ARG A 99 -15.33 6.15 13.69
CA ARG A 99 -16.77 6.34 13.66
C ARG A 99 -17.47 5.09 14.23
N PRO A 100 -18.73 5.22 14.67
CA PRO A 100 -19.43 4.10 15.34
C PRO A 100 -19.47 2.81 14.51
N GLU A 101 -19.50 2.92 13.19
CA GLU A 101 -19.56 1.76 12.29
C GLU A 101 -18.20 1.17 11.96
N LYS A 102 -17.15 2.00 11.86
CA LYS A 102 -15.76 1.61 11.54
C LYS A 102 -14.81 2.80 11.55
N THR A 103 -13.51 2.50 11.47
CA THR A 103 -12.46 3.50 11.27
C THR A 103 -12.31 3.85 9.78
N TYR A 104 -12.22 5.12 9.48
CA TYR A 104 -11.90 5.67 8.16
C TYR A 104 -10.49 6.23 8.18
N TRP A 105 -9.83 6.27 7.01
CA TRP A 105 -8.58 6.96 6.88
C TRP A 105 -8.60 8.00 5.76
N HIS A 106 -7.72 8.99 5.87
CA HIS A 106 -7.61 10.14 4.98
C HIS A 106 -6.15 10.41 4.68
N VAL A 107 -5.87 10.92 3.49
CA VAL A 107 -4.56 11.46 3.12
C VAL A 107 -4.64 12.97 3.03
N LEU A 108 -3.80 13.65 3.78
CA LEU A 108 -3.65 15.09 3.78
C LEU A 108 -2.34 15.46 3.11
N ASN A 109 -2.37 16.42 2.21
CA ASN A 109 -1.18 17.09 1.72
C ASN A 109 -0.87 18.24 2.68
N MET A 110 0.21 18.13 3.45
CA MET A 110 0.59 19.09 4.47
C MET A 110 1.24 20.35 3.89
N THR A 111 1.72 20.27 2.66
CA THR A 111 2.32 21.41 1.94
C THR A 111 1.25 22.35 1.41
N THR A 112 0.16 21.81 0.84
CA THR A 112 -0.97 22.59 0.30
C THR A 112 -2.09 22.79 1.31
N ASN A 113 -2.13 21.98 2.37
CA ASN A 113 -3.19 21.93 3.38
C ASN A 113 -4.53 21.38 2.84
N ASP A 114 -4.47 20.52 1.83
CA ASP A 114 -5.64 19.91 1.20
C ASP A 114 -5.82 18.45 1.65
N THR A 115 -7.07 17.99 1.66
CA THR A 115 -7.37 16.56 1.80
C THR A 115 -7.35 15.91 0.42
N VAL A 116 -6.36 15.07 0.18
CA VAL A 116 -6.12 14.42 -1.12
C VAL A 116 -7.03 13.21 -1.31
N LEU A 117 -7.15 12.37 -0.27
CA LEU A 117 -8.08 11.25 -0.22
C LEU A 117 -8.90 11.33 1.08
N ALA A 118 -10.21 11.09 0.99
CA ALA A 118 -11.09 11.16 2.14
C ALA A 118 -11.97 9.91 2.27
N ASN A 119 -12.31 9.55 3.51
CA ASN A 119 -13.23 8.47 3.86
C ASN A 119 -12.86 7.10 3.24
N GLN A 120 -11.58 6.81 3.15
CA GLN A 120 -11.09 5.51 2.70
C GLN A 120 -11.32 4.46 3.79
N THR A 121 -11.59 3.23 3.39
CA THR A 121 -11.93 2.15 4.34
C THR A 121 -11.17 0.85 4.08
N LEU A 122 -10.43 0.78 2.99
CA LEU A 122 -9.69 -0.42 2.64
C LEU A 122 -8.40 -0.49 3.46
N THR A 123 -8.17 -1.63 4.13
CA THR A 123 -7.01 -1.89 4.98
C THR A 123 -6.42 -3.29 4.75
N THR A 124 -6.70 -3.90 3.59
CA THR A 124 -6.25 -5.26 3.26
C THR A 124 -4.80 -5.33 2.76
N GLY A 125 -4.22 -4.18 2.38
CA GLY A 125 -2.89 -4.10 1.83
C GLY A 125 -2.75 -4.56 0.38
N ASP A 126 -3.84 -4.84 -0.34
CA ASP A 126 -3.80 -5.17 -1.77
C ASP A 126 -3.70 -3.90 -2.62
N PRO A 127 -2.53 -3.61 -3.23
CA PRO A 127 -2.32 -2.35 -3.95
C PRO A 127 -3.29 -2.12 -5.11
N GLY A 128 -3.89 -3.20 -5.64
CA GLY A 128 -4.76 -3.12 -6.82
C GLY A 128 -6.04 -2.33 -6.60
N PHE A 129 -6.49 -2.18 -5.35
CA PHE A 129 -7.78 -1.59 -5.02
C PHE A 129 -7.73 -0.19 -4.39
N TYR A 130 -6.54 0.35 -4.13
CA TYR A 130 -6.40 1.69 -3.56
C TYR A 130 -6.44 2.77 -4.64
N GLU A 131 -7.07 3.89 -4.33
CA GLU A 131 -7.14 5.05 -5.23
C GLU A 131 -5.77 5.70 -5.40
N VAL A 132 -5.55 6.30 -6.59
CA VAL A 132 -4.37 7.11 -6.89
C VAL A 132 -4.75 8.57 -6.83
N ALA A 133 -3.96 9.36 -6.14
CA ALA A 133 -4.12 10.81 -6.06
C ALA A 133 -2.75 11.49 -6.01
N GLU A 134 -2.60 12.61 -6.71
CA GLU A 134 -1.33 13.36 -6.83
C GLU A 134 -0.13 12.48 -7.18
N GLY A 135 -0.34 11.49 -8.06
CA GLY A 135 0.71 10.58 -8.52
C GLY A 135 1.06 9.45 -7.55
N ILE A 136 0.51 9.43 -6.33
CA ILE A 136 0.77 8.39 -5.34
C ILE A 136 -0.46 7.52 -5.10
N ARG A 137 -0.20 6.26 -4.77
CA ARG A 137 -1.16 5.32 -4.23
C ARG A 137 -0.74 5.00 -2.80
N VAL A 138 -1.58 5.34 -1.84
CA VAL A 138 -1.31 5.05 -0.43
C VAL A 138 -1.98 3.74 -0.05
N VAL A 139 -1.19 2.72 0.26
CA VAL A 139 -1.67 1.42 0.69
C VAL A 139 -1.65 1.37 2.21
N VAL A 140 -2.81 1.15 2.81
CA VAL A 140 -2.99 1.06 4.26
C VAL A 140 -3.27 -0.39 4.64
N ARG A 141 -2.62 -0.86 5.67
CA ARG A 141 -2.85 -2.19 6.23
C ARG A 141 -2.98 -2.09 7.74
N ASP A 142 -4.03 -2.69 8.27
CA ASP A 142 -4.09 -3.04 9.69
C ASP A 142 -3.13 -4.21 9.93
N GLY A 143 -2.42 -4.23 11.01
CA GLY A 143 -1.34 -5.19 11.25
C GLY A 143 -1.69 -6.67 11.02
N ASP A 144 -0.71 -7.52 11.12
CA ASP A 144 -0.84 -8.96 10.85
C ASP A 144 -1.62 -9.73 11.93
N HIS A 145 -2.19 -9.02 12.91
CA HIS A 145 -2.94 -9.58 14.04
C HIS A 145 -2.12 -10.54 14.91
N GLU A 146 -0.80 -10.54 14.76
CA GLU A 146 0.06 -11.30 15.66
C GLU A 146 0.12 -10.63 17.03
N PRO A 147 0.08 -11.41 18.13
CA PRO A 147 0.21 -10.84 19.46
C PRO A 147 1.56 -10.17 19.63
N ARG A 148 1.52 -8.91 20.08
CA ARG A 148 2.73 -8.26 20.55
C ARG A 148 3.10 -8.82 21.90
N GLY A 149 4.21 -9.48 22.01
CA GLY A 149 4.70 -9.96 23.29
C GLY A 149 4.27 -11.37 23.65
N TRP A 150 4.47 -12.26 22.72
CA TRP A 150 4.37 -13.70 22.95
C TRP A 150 5.28 -14.18 24.06
N GLY A 151 4.68 -14.93 24.97
CA GLY A 151 5.37 -15.80 25.93
C GLY A 151 6.14 -15.11 27.04
N GLN A 152 6.00 -13.79 27.27
CA GLN A 152 6.89 -13.11 28.22
C GLN A 152 6.25 -12.12 29.20
N THR A 153 4.97 -11.86 29.16
CA THR A 153 4.39 -10.93 30.11
C THR A 153 3.53 -11.68 31.11
N VAL A 154 4.16 -12.19 32.14
CA VAL A 154 3.48 -12.70 33.31
C VAL A 154 3.45 -11.59 34.35
N LEU A 155 2.27 -11.06 34.65
CA LEU A 155 2.06 -10.15 35.77
C LEU A 155 2.00 -10.98 37.03
N GLY A 156 3.12 -11.13 37.71
CA GLY A 156 3.30 -11.93 38.92
C GLY A 156 4.67 -12.60 38.90
N SER A 157 5.10 -13.15 40.01
CA SER A 157 6.42 -13.75 40.19
C SER A 157 6.55 -15.12 39.53
N VAL A 158 6.29 -15.22 38.22
CA VAL A 158 6.38 -16.49 37.51
C VAL A 158 7.69 -16.60 36.76
N ASP A 159 8.30 -17.74 36.90
CA ASP A 159 9.56 -18.14 36.34
C ASP A 159 9.52 -18.03 34.78
N THR A 160 10.63 -17.59 34.20
CA THR A 160 10.83 -17.34 32.77
C THR A 160 10.72 -18.57 31.86
N ASN A 161 10.29 -19.69 32.40
CA ASN A 161 10.22 -20.99 31.70
C ASN A 161 8.81 -21.33 31.16
N LEU A 162 7.85 -20.41 31.26
CA LEU A 162 6.54 -20.63 30.65
C LEU A 162 6.59 -20.46 29.17
N VAL A 163 6.48 -21.54 28.43
CA VAL A 163 6.29 -21.52 26.96
C VAL A 163 4.79 -21.50 26.70
N MET A 164 4.21 -20.31 26.61
CA MET A 164 2.91 -20.14 26.01
C MET A 164 3.12 -19.88 24.51
N GLY A 165 2.61 -20.74 23.66
CA GLY A 165 2.61 -20.54 22.25
C GLY A 165 1.18 -20.60 21.69
N PRO A 166 0.75 -19.74 20.70
CA PRO A 166 -0.38 -20.14 19.90
C PRO A 166 0.05 -21.42 19.22
N PHE A 167 -0.81 -22.38 19.25
CA PHE A 167 -0.62 -23.55 18.44
C PHE A 167 -0.94 -23.18 16.97
N TYR A 168 -0.06 -22.39 16.33
CA TYR A 168 -0.01 -22.30 14.89
C TYR A 168 0.79 -23.48 14.38
N GLY A 169 0.18 -24.66 14.39
CA GLY A 169 0.70 -25.74 13.60
C GLY A 169 0.56 -25.35 12.11
N PRO A 170 1.50 -25.76 11.25
CA PRO A 170 1.45 -25.44 9.80
C PRO A 170 0.21 -25.99 9.07
N THR A 171 -0.66 -26.70 9.78
CA THR A 171 -1.92 -27.26 9.28
C THR A 171 -3.16 -26.47 9.68
N LEU A 172 -3.06 -25.49 10.60
CA LEU A 172 -4.19 -24.68 11.04
C LEU A 172 -4.39 -23.35 10.29
N PRO A 173 -3.40 -22.74 9.59
CA PRO A 173 -3.60 -21.50 8.86
C PRO A 173 -4.71 -21.57 7.81
N ALA A 174 -4.95 -22.72 7.21
CA ALA A 174 -6.00 -22.87 6.20
C ALA A 174 -7.42 -22.81 6.79
N PHE A 175 -7.57 -23.09 8.09
CA PHE A 175 -8.87 -23.01 8.78
C PHE A 175 -9.15 -21.62 9.35
N PHE A 176 -8.10 -20.86 9.71
CA PHE A 176 -8.25 -19.54 10.30
C PHE A 176 -8.19 -18.40 9.28
N GLY A 177 -7.70 -18.65 8.06
CA GLY A 177 -7.62 -17.65 6.98
C GLY A 177 -8.98 -17.06 6.61
N ASP A 178 -10.03 -17.88 6.58
CA ASP A 178 -11.39 -17.42 6.22
C ASP A 178 -12.14 -16.75 7.38
N VAL A 179 -11.64 -16.90 8.62
CA VAL A 179 -12.26 -16.33 9.82
C VAL A 179 -11.96 -14.85 9.98
N TYR A 180 -10.82 -14.41 9.47
CA TYR A 180 -10.36 -13.04 9.57
C TYR A 180 -11.24 -12.05 8.80
N ASP A 181 -11.86 -12.47 7.70
CA ASP A 181 -12.64 -11.59 6.84
C ASP A 181 -14.11 -11.42 7.28
N VAL A 182 -14.68 -12.34 8.06
CA VAL A 182 -16.13 -12.36 8.30
C VAL A 182 -16.53 -11.52 9.51
N PHE A 183 -15.63 -11.25 10.48
CA PHE A 183 -16.01 -10.65 11.78
C PHE A 183 -15.35 -9.33 12.11
N GLY A 184 -14.63 -8.73 11.19
CA GLY A 184 -13.90 -7.49 11.47
C GLY A 184 -12.89 -7.71 12.61
N ASN A 185 -11.71 -7.28 12.43
CA ASN A 185 -10.49 -7.48 13.19
C ASN A 185 -10.53 -7.12 14.70
N GLN A 186 -11.71 -6.82 15.27
CA GLN A 186 -11.84 -6.34 16.64
C GLN A 186 -11.43 -7.36 17.72
N HIS A 187 -11.47 -8.65 17.40
CA HIS A 187 -11.15 -9.69 18.40
C HIS A 187 -9.66 -9.84 18.68
N PHE A 188 -8.81 -9.48 17.71
CA PHE A 188 -7.36 -9.60 17.84
C PHE A 188 -6.68 -8.32 18.33
N SER A 189 -7.39 -7.21 18.27
CA SER A 189 -6.91 -5.92 18.77
C SER A 189 -7.03 -5.75 20.29
N SER A 190 -7.71 -6.68 20.96
CA SER A 190 -7.92 -6.62 22.39
C SER A 190 -6.75 -7.24 23.15
N THR A 191 -6.49 -6.74 24.35
CA THR A 191 -5.61 -7.37 25.33
C THR A 191 -6.44 -8.29 26.22
N PHE A 192 -5.95 -9.50 26.41
CA PHE A 192 -6.61 -10.52 27.20
C PHE A 192 -5.75 -10.93 28.40
N GLU A 193 -6.40 -11.28 29.49
CA GLU A 193 -5.76 -11.92 30.62
C GLU A 193 -6.41 -13.27 30.89
N LEU A 194 -5.56 -14.28 31.10
CA LEU A 194 -5.94 -15.56 31.66
C LEU A 194 -5.45 -15.59 33.09
N ARG A 195 -6.37 -15.59 34.05
CA ARG A 195 -6.11 -15.52 35.48
C ARG A 195 -6.33 -16.88 36.15
N TYR A 196 -5.30 -17.46 36.76
CA TYR A 196 -5.47 -18.69 37.55
C TYR A 196 -5.97 -18.36 38.93
N THR A 197 -7.25 -18.62 39.17
CA THR A 197 -7.91 -18.25 40.42
C THR A 197 -7.94 -19.39 41.44
N GLY A 198 -7.81 -20.63 40.98
CA GLY A 198 -8.06 -21.81 41.77
C GLY A 198 -9.54 -22.11 42.01
N ASP A 199 -10.42 -21.21 41.61
CA ASP A 199 -11.87 -21.41 41.69
C ASP A 199 -12.38 -22.04 40.38
N SER A 200 -13.36 -22.94 40.50
CA SER A 200 -13.95 -23.60 39.33
C SER A 200 -14.67 -22.63 38.45
N THR A 201 -14.17 -22.45 37.25
CA THR A 201 -14.76 -21.68 36.19
C THR A 201 -15.32 -22.60 35.11
N ARG A 202 -16.50 -22.30 34.64
CA ARG A 202 -17.14 -23.03 33.55
C ARG A 202 -16.45 -22.70 32.23
N ALA A 203 -16.09 -23.74 31.49
CA ALA A 203 -15.66 -23.65 30.12
C ALA A 203 -16.55 -24.52 29.21
N ASN A 204 -16.51 -24.32 27.93
CA ASN A 204 -17.15 -25.19 26.98
C ASN A 204 -16.18 -26.29 26.53
N TRP A 205 -16.65 -27.52 26.44
CA TRP A 205 -15.85 -28.59 25.88
C TRP A 205 -15.89 -28.51 24.34
N VAL A 206 -14.74 -28.55 23.72
CA VAL A 206 -14.62 -28.60 22.25
C VAL A 206 -14.48 -30.06 21.84
N LEU A 207 -15.47 -30.57 21.13
CA LEU A 207 -15.45 -31.91 20.54
C LEU A 207 -15.03 -31.83 19.08
N ASP A 208 -14.45 -32.95 18.63
CA ASP A 208 -14.19 -33.37 17.26
C ASP A 208 -14.24 -32.27 16.18
N GLY A 209 -13.12 -31.71 15.79
CA GLY A 209 -13.04 -30.75 14.70
C GLY A 209 -13.45 -29.32 15.04
N PHE A 210 -13.33 -28.90 16.29
CA PHE A 210 -13.55 -27.53 16.74
C PHE A 210 -15.03 -27.09 16.91
N TYR A 211 -15.94 -28.01 17.13
CA TYR A 211 -17.32 -27.67 17.54
C TYR A 211 -17.42 -27.61 19.07
N ALA A 212 -17.86 -26.49 19.60
CA ALA A 212 -18.24 -26.45 21.01
C ALA A 212 -19.43 -27.40 21.25
N SER A 213 -19.30 -28.29 22.24
CA SER A 213 -20.41 -29.12 22.66
C SER A 213 -21.23 -28.43 23.76
N ASP A 214 -22.44 -28.95 23.99
CA ASP A 214 -23.26 -28.56 25.16
C ASP A 214 -22.65 -29.04 26.48
N SER A 215 -21.56 -29.80 26.42
CA SER A 215 -20.88 -30.33 27.61
C SER A 215 -20.10 -29.25 28.32
N ILE A 216 -20.16 -29.28 29.63
CA ILE A 216 -19.49 -28.35 30.53
C ILE A 216 -18.17 -28.95 30.94
N PHE A 217 -17.11 -28.15 30.75
CA PHE A 217 -15.80 -28.43 31.31
C PHE A 217 -15.51 -27.46 32.45
N TRP A 218 -14.78 -27.89 33.44
CA TRP A 218 -14.43 -27.03 34.59
C TRP A 218 -12.93 -26.82 34.65
N VAL A 219 -12.55 -25.52 34.57
CA VAL A 219 -11.15 -25.09 34.64
C VAL A 219 -10.93 -24.16 35.85
N LEU A 220 -9.68 -23.97 36.26
CA LEU A 220 -9.31 -23.10 37.39
C LEU A 220 -8.85 -21.70 36.91
N PHE A 221 -9.19 -21.33 35.70
CA PHE A 221 -8.87 -20.05 35.08
C PHE A 221 -10.11 -19.19 34.85
N GLU A 222 -9.91 -17.90 34.91
CA GLU A 222 -10.81 -16.91 34.37
C GLU A 222 -10.16 -16.21 33.17
N ALA A 223 -10.93 -15.94 32.12
CA ALA A 223 -10.50 -15.10 31.00
C ALA A 223 -11.16 -13.72 31.06
N TRP A 224 -10.37 -12.71 30.77
CA TRP A 224 -10.79 -11.32 30.77
C TRP A 224 -10.33 -10.63 29.51
N ASN A 225 -11.22 -9.87 28.89
CA ASN A 225 -10.84 -8.85 27.91
C ASN A 225 -10.55 -7.57 28.67
N THR A 226 -9.28 -7.20 28.79
CA THR A 226 -8.89 -6.02 29.58
C THR A 226 -9.09 -4.72 28.84
N THR A 227 -9.21 -4.77 27.49
CA THR A 227 -9.58 -3.61 26.66
C THR A 227 -11.00 -3.15 26.95
N THR A 228 -11.94 -4.08 27.07
CA THR A 228 -13.34 -3.78 27.40
C THR A 228 -13.65 -3.89 28.89
N ASN A 229 -12.71 -4.45 29.67
CA ASN A 229 -12.85 -4.78 31.10
C ASN A 229 -14.02 -5.73 31.38
N GLU A 230 -14.19 -6.72 30.53
CA GLU A 230 -15.25 -7.72 30.64
C GLU A 230 -14.66 -9.11 30.87
N ARG A 231 -15.32 -9.89 31.76
CA ARG A 231 -15.04 -11.31 31.87
C ARG A 231 -15.64 -12.03 30.67
N ILE A 232 -14.81 -12.87 30.04
CA ILE A 232 -15.17 -13.60 28.82
C ILE A 232 -15.12 -15.10 29.03
N SER A 233 -15.63 -15.83 28.06
CA SER A 233 -15.77 -17.29 28.13
C SER A 233 -14.47 -18.01 27.79
N LEU A 234 -14.38 -19.28 28.20
CA LEU A 234 -13.30 -20.20 27.89
C LEU A 234 -13.85 -21.45 27.21
N ALA A 235 -13.03 -22.05 26.37
CA ALA A 235 -13.27 -23.38 25.83
C ALA A 235 -12.03 -24.26 26.05
N VAL A 236 -12.22 -25.57 26.15
CA VAL A 236 -11.16 -26.54 26.35
C VAL A 236 -11.20 -27.58 25.25
N TYR A 237 -10.06 -27.85 24.67
CA TYR A 237 -9.85 -29.00 23.82
C TYR A 237 -9.08 -30.06 24.63
N ASP A 238 -9.80 -31.06 25.06
CA ASP A 238 -9.30 -32.19 25.87
C ASP A 238 -8.70 -33.23 24.91
N PHE A 239 -7.37 -33.27 24.85
CA PHE A 239 -6.67 -34.12 23.86
C PHE A 239 -6.60 -35.59 24.27
N ASP A 240 -6.64 -35.86 25.53
CA ASP A 240 -6.56 -37.24 26.05
C ASP A 240 -7.91 -37.80 26.48
N ASP A 241 -8.99 -37.02 26.32
CA ASP A 241 -10.40 -37.37 26.56
C ASP A 241 -10.59 -37.85 28.03
N ASN A 242 -9.82 -37.25 28.95
CA ASN A 242 -9.87 -37.62 30.38
C ASN A 242 -10.94 -36.84 31.14
N GLY A 243 -11.50 -35.77 30.59
CA GLY A 243 -12.55 -34.93 31.17
C GLY A 243 -12.07 -34.00 32.27
N ILE A 244 -10.77 -33.82 32.41
CA ILE A 244 -10.13 -32.96 33.42
C ILE A 244 -9.10 -32.11 32.69
N TRP A 245 -9.18 -30.78 32.83
CA TRP A 245 -8.16 -29.92 32.24
C TRP A 245 -6.80 -30.19 32.90
N ASP A 246 -5.81 -30.40 32.08
CA ASP A 246 -4.40 -30.46 32.45
C ASP A 246 -3.52 -29.71 31.41
N PRO A 247 -2.21 -29.54 31.68
CA PRO A 247 -1.33 -28.81 30.74
C PRO A 247 -1.19 -29.43 29.35
N TYR A 248 -1.63 -30.64 29.12
CA TYR A 248 -1.63 -31.29 27.84
C TYR A 248 -2.79 -30.81 26.94
N ASP A 249 -3.81 -30.22 27.55
CA ASP A 249 -4.99 -29.73 26.86
C ASP A 249 -4.80 -28.31 26.32
N LEU A 250 -5.55 -27.97 25.27
CA LEU A 250 -5.62 -26.59 24.81
C LEU A 250 -6.72 -25.83 25.52
N LEU A 251 -6.39 -24.62 25.94
CA LEU A 251 -7.32 -23.67 26.47
C LEU A 251 -7.56 -22.58 25.44
N ALA A 252 -8.81 -22.29 25.10
CA ALA A 252 -9.19 -21.26 24.17
C ALA A 252 -9.87 -20.09 24.89
N ILE A 253 -9.40 -18.87 24.63
CA ILE A 253 -10.14 -17.66 24.98
C ILE A 253 -11.22 -17.43 23.93
N VAL A 254 -12.46 -17.30 24.41
CA VAL A 254 -13.62 -17.03 23.59
C VAL A 254 -14.10 -15.61 23.90
N ASN A 255 -13.93 -14.70 22.97
CA ASN A 255 -14.33 -13.30 23.14
C ASN A 255 -15.86 -13.15 23.11
N TYR A 256 -16.51 -13.76 24.08
CA TYR A 256 -17.93 -13.75 24.33
C TYR A 256 -18.18 -13.56 25.83
N PRO A 257 -19.15 -12.75 26.26
CA PRO A 257 -19.42 -12.53 27.68
C PRO A 257 -19.56 -13.84 28.47
N TYR A 258 -18.92 -13.90 29.61
CA TYR A 258 -18.97 -15.08 30.45
C TYR A 258 -20.38 -15.29 31.03
N ASP A 259 -20.90 -16.49 30.86
CA ASP A 259 -22.14 -16.91 31.52
C ASP A 259 -21.90 -18.22 32.31
N SER A 260 -22.16 -18.17 33.60
CA SER A 260 -21.98 -19.32 34.48
C SER A 260 -23.13 -20.35 34.40
N VAL A 261 -24.21 -20.03 33.70
CA VAL A 261 -25.47 -20.78 33.74
C VAL A 261 -25.84 -21.43 32.41
N THR A 262 -25.75 -20.69 31.31
CA THR A 262 -26.12 -21.19 29.99
C THR A 262 -24.91 -21.76 29.26
N SER A 263 -25.11 -22.94 28.65
CA SER A 263 -24.16 -23.40 27.65
C SER A 263 -24.28 -22.48 26.47
N VAL A 264 -23.15 -22.01 25.99
CA VAL A 264 -23.12 -21.29 24.72
C VAL A 264 -23.26 -22.34 23.63
N THR A 265 -24.50 -22.79 23.44
CA THR A 265 -24.88 -23.87 22.52
C THR A 265 -24.74 -23.50 21.04
N SER A 266 -24.41 -22.25 20.76
CA SER A 266 -24.34 -21.74 19.39
C SER A 266 -22.96 -21.16 19.04
N PHE A 267 -21.89 -21.69 19.59
CA PHE A 267 -20.60 -21.50 18.94
C PHE A 267 -20.61 -22.27 17.62
N ALA A 268 -21.28 -21.71 16.63
CA ALA A 268 -20.91 -22.06 15.28
C ALA A 268 -19.45 -21.64 15.12
N PHE A 269 -18.57 -22.63 15.18
CA PHE A 269 -17.20 -22.42 14.76
C PHE A 269 -17.20 -21.60 13.47
N PRO A 270 -16.36 -20.61 13.31
CA PRO A 270 -15.13 -20.25 14.06
C PRO A 270 -15.21 -18.93 14.83
N TYR A 271 -16.35 -18.48 15.15
CA TYR A 271 -16.74 -17.07 15.29
C TYR A 271 -16.32 -16.37 16.59
N HIS A 272 -15.80 -17.08 17.57
CA HIS A 272 -15.58 -16.48 18.89
C HIS A 272 -14.24 -16.80 19.55
N TYR A 273 -13.42 -17.65 18.94
CA TYR A 273 -12.10 -17.95 19.50
C TYR A 273 -11.13 -16.83 19.16
N SER A 274 -10.54 -16.20 20.18
CA SER A 274 -9.49 -15.21 19.98
C SER A 274 -8.10 -15.84 20.03
N TRP A 275 -7.86 -16.73 20.99
CA TRP A 275 -6.56 -17.35 21.20
C TRP A 275 -6.66 -18.77 21.73
N LEU A 276 -5.73 -19.63 21.31
CA LEU A 276 -5.53 -20.98 21.82
C LEU A 276 -4.22 -21.03 22.62
N PHE A 277 -4.24 -21.70 23.76
CA PHE A 277 -3.10 -21.84 24.65
C PHE A 277 -2.80 -23.31 24.90
N ALA A 278 -1.50 -23.64 24.85
CA ALA A 278 -0.97 -24.86 25.41
C ALA A 278 0.05 -24.50 26.49
N PHE A 279 0.06 -25.24 27.57
CA PHE A 279 1.08 -25.13 28.58
C PHE A 279 2.10 -26.25 28.35
N ASP A 280 3.38 -25.96 28.58
CA ASP A 280 4.39 -27.04 28.66
C ASP A 280 4.31 -27.69 30.00
N ASP A 281 3.78 -28.90 30.02
CA ASP A 281 3.56 -29.71 31.25
C ASP A 281 4.84 -30.05 32.02
N THR A 282 5.99 -29.99 31.33
CA THR A 282 7.30 -30.28 31.96
C THR A 282 7.88 -29.10 32.70
N LEU A 283 7.40 -27.90 32.47
CA LEU A 283 8.04 -26.68 32.92
C LEU A 283 7.19 -25.86 33.91
N TYR A 284 5.86 -26.04 33.94
CA TYR A 284 5.02 -25.15 34.73
C TYR A 284 3.75 -25.78 35.29
N SER A 285 3.48 -25.48 36.56
CA SER A 285 2.20 -25.70 37.22
C SER A 285 1.65 -24.36 37.71
N PRO A 286 0.47 -23.90 37.22
CA PRO A 286 -0.11 -22.65 37.64
C PRO A 286 -0.35 -22.60 39.18
N SER A 287 -0.16 -21.41 39.74
CA SER A 287 -0.44 -21.12 41.15
C SER A 287 -1.52 -20.04 41.25
N VAL A 288 -2.33 -20.10 42.31
CA VAL A 288 -3.39 -19.10 42.52
C VAL A 288 -2.80 -17.70 42.57
N GLY A 289 -3.31 -16.84 41.71
CA GLY A 289 -2.85 -15.47 41.52
C GLY A 289 -1.97 -15.25 40.29
N ASP A 290 -1.60 -16.31 39.56
CA ASP A 290 -0.90 -16.18 38.29
C ASP A 290 -1.81 -15.57 37.24
N VAL A 291 -1.24 -14.64 36.47
CA VAL A 291 -1.93 -13.93 35.39
C VAL A 291 -1.08 -14.00 34.14
N PHE A 292 -1.69 -14.44 33.04
CA PHE A 292 -1.07 -14.50 31.72
C PHE A 292 -1.72 -13.44 30.87
N GLU A 293 -0.96 -12.45 30.45
CA GLU A 293 -1.42 -11.37 29.59
C GLU A 293 -1.05 -11.64 28.14
N ILE A 294 -2.01 -11.42 27.25
CA ILE A 294 -1.83 -11.49 25.82
C ILE A 294 -2.19 -10.12 25.26
N GLN A 295 -1.19 -9.43 24.79
CA GLN A 295 -1.37 -8.12 24.19
C GLN A 295 -1.69 -8.29 22.72
N GLY A 296 -2.94 -8.03 22.33
CA GLY A 296 -3.32 -7.84 20.94
C GLY A 296 -2.74 -6.53 20.40
N ALA A 297 -2.38 -6.51 19.14
CA ALA A 297 -2.02 -5.27 18.46
C ALA A 297 -3.30 -4.51 18.12
N PRO A 298 -3.48 -3.24 18.55
CA PRO A 298 -4.62 -2.44 18.17
C PRO A 298 -4.64 -2.23 16.65
N LEU A 299 -5.84 -2.14 16.07
CA LEU A 299 -6.01 -1.66 14.70
C LEU A 299 -5.60 -0.19 14.61
N ASN A 300 -5.32 0.27 13.39
CA ASN A 300 -5.15 1.69 13.15
C ASN A 300 -6.39 2.47 13.65
N ASN A 301 -6.15 3.50 14.44
CA ASN A 301 -7.21 4.28 15.10
C ASN A 301 -6.86 5.78 15.10
N SER A 302 -7.76 6.62 15.58
CA SER A 302 -7.61 8.08 15.57
C SER A 302 -6.40 8.62 16.36
N SER A 303 -5.72 7.78 17.15
CA SER A 303 -4.47 8.15 17.82
C SER A 303 -3.23 7.90 16.99
N ASP A 304 -3.36 7.13 15.91
CA ASP A 304 -2.28 6.83 14.98
C ASP A 304 -2.26 7.84 13.82
N ASN A 305 -1.09 8.19 13.36
CA ASN A 305 -0.90 8.84 12.07
C ASN A 305 0.45 8.46 11.47
N PHE A 306 0.52 8.54 10.14
CA PHE A 306 1.75 8.23 9.40
C PHE A 306 2.13 9.42 8.54
N THR A 307 3.42 9.76 8.53
CA THR A 307 3.94 10.87 7.73
C THR A 307 5.01 10.41 6.78
N PHE A 308 5.02 10.98 5.59
CA PHE A 308 6.04 10.74 4.57
C PHE A 308 6.11 11.93 3.60
N THR A 309 7.22 12.04 2.88
CA THR A 309 7.41 12.98 1.77
C THR A 309 7.43 12.21 0.47
N ALA A 310 6.77 12.71 -0.56
CA ALA A 310 6.92 12.22 -1.93
C ALA A 310 7.51 13.33 -2.78
N ASP A 311 8.68 13.06 -3.37
CA ASP A 311 9.43 14.00 -4.20
C ASP A 311 9.38 13.59 -5.66
N GLY A 312 9.13 14.55 -6.55
CA GLY A 312 9.17 14.38 -7.98
C GLY A 312 10.42 14.95 -8.63
N ILE A 313 10.92 16.08 -8.15
CA ILE A 313 12.07 16.80 -8.71
C ILE A 313 13.09 17.13 -7.62
N ASP A 314 14.33 16.71 -7.83
CA ASP A 314 15.48 17.20 -7.08
C ASP A 314 16.05 18.45 -7.76
N ALA A 315 15.86 19.61 -7.15
CA ALA A 315 16.30 20.89 -7.69
C ALA A 315 17.82 20.97 -7.89
N ALA A 316 18.61 20.33 -7.04
CA ALA A 316 20.06 20.32 -7.18
C ALA A 316 20.52 19.40 -8.33
N ALA A 317 19.89 18.27 -8.50
CA ALA A 317 20.10 17.38 -9.65
C ALA A 317 19.67 18.08 -10.94
N ALA A 318 18.50 18.70 -10.98
CA ALA A 318 18.00 19.45 -12.12
C ALA A 318 18.98 20.54 -12.57
N ALA A 319 19.53 21.32 -11.62
CA ALA A 319 20.53 22.35 -11.93
C ALA A 319 21.82 21.78 -12.53
N ASN A 320 22.25 20.61 -12.07
CA ASN A 320 23.45 19.95 -12.60
C ASN A 320 23.23 19.33 -13.97
N GLU A 321 22.02 18.83 -14.23
CA GLU A 321 21.64 18.18 -15.50
C GLU A 321 21.32 19.18 -16.63
N LEU A 322 21.25 20.48 -16.34
CA LEU A 322 21.09 21.50 -17.39
C LEU A 322 22.22 21.45 -18.44
N ASP A 323 23.43 21.02 -18.06
CA ASP A 323 24.55 20.87 -18.97
C ASP A 323 24.40 19.68 -19.94
N ASP A 324 23.48 18.75 -19.63
CA ASP A 324 23.17 17.59 -20.46
C ASP A 324 22.07 17.86 -21.51
N ILE A 325 21.52 19.08 -21.54
CA ILE A 325 20.53 19.48 -22.53
C ILE A 325 21.13 19.38 -23.93
N ARG A 326 20.46 18.65 -24.79
CA ARG A 326 20.92 18.40 -26.16
C ARG A 326 19.80 18.52 -27.18
N VAL A 327 20.20 18.70 -28.43
CA VAL A 327 19.30 18.78 -29.59
C VAL A 327 19.52 17.56 -30.47
N VAL A 328 18.47 16.87 -30.83
CA VAL A 328 18.52 15.62 -31.60
C VAL A 328 17.57 15.71 -32.80
N PRO A 329 18.03 15.32 -33.99
CA PRO A 329 19.42 15.04 -34.39
C PRO A 329 20.26 16.30 -34.50
N ASN A 330 21.56 16.20 -34.18
CA ASN A 330 22.51 17.30 -34.38
C ASN A 330 23.82 16.77 -35.03
N PRO A 331 24.10 17.13 -36.33
CA PRO A 331 23.35 18.02 -37.16
C PRO A 331 22.02 17.44 -37.65
N TYR A 332 21.02 18.30 -37.86
CA TYR A 332 19.82 17.94 -38.57
C TYR A 332 20.10 17.94 -40.09
N ILE A 333 19.89 16.80 -40.76
CA ILE A 333 20.14 16.66 -42.20
C ILE A 333 18.82 16.33 -42.88
N ALA A 334 18.28 17.25 -43.68
CA ALA A 334 16.94 17.15 -44.29
C ALA A 334 16.74 15.91 -45.19
N GLN A 335 17.83 15.38 -45.78
CA GLN A 335 17.75 14.18 -46.64
C GLN A 335 17.68 12.87 -45.86
N TYR A 336 18.07 12.85 -44.55
CA TYR A 336 18.04 11.65 -43.73
C TYR A 336 16.73 11.49 -42.93
N SER A 337 15.89 12.52 -42.87
CA SER A 337 14.61 12.46 -42.17
C SER A 337 13.60 11.46 -42.82
N ALA A 338 13.89 10.99 -44.03
CA ALA A 338 13.09 9.97 -44.70
C ALA A 338 13.35 8.52 -44.18
N MET A 339 14.35 8.29 -43.31
CA MET A 339 14.67 6.95 -42.78
C MET A 339 14.13 6.69 -41.37
N VAL A 340 13.73 7.72 -40.66
CA VAL A 340 12.94 7.56 -39.44
C VAL A 340 11.50 7.79 -39.86
N GLU A 341 10.72 6.72 -39.99
CA GLU A 341 9.26 6.80 -40.09
C GLU A 341 8.71 7.41 -38.78
N ILE A 342 8.94 8.72 -38.61
CA ILE A 342 8.10 9.52 -37.74
C ILE A 342 6.84 9.72 -38.58
N ALA A 343 5.72 9.31 -38.05
CA ALA A 343 4.44 9.40 -38.69
C ALA A 343 4.30 10.75 -39.42
N GLU A 344 4.01 10.68 -40.72
CA GLU A 344 3.67 11.80 -41.59
C GLU A 344 4.73 12.90 -41.84
N GLY A 345 5.97 12.54 -42.20
CA GLY A 345 6.82 13.48 -43.01
C GLY A 345 7.16 14.84 -42.40
N GLU A 346 6.97 15.05 -41.10
CA GLU A 346 7.30 16.29 -40.44
C GLU A 346 8.80 16.39 -40.12
N SER A 347 9.38 17.52 -40.53
CA SER A 347 10.76 17.88 -40.19
C SER A 347 10.79 18.39 -38.76
N VAL A 348 11.25 17.56 -37.81
CA VAL A 348 11.23 17.89 -36.40
C VAL A 348 12.65 17.76 -35.78
N LEU A 349 13.03 18.74 -34.97
CA LEU A 349 14.12 18.67 -34.02
C LEU A 349 13.53 18.49 -32.60
N GLU A 350 14.21 17.74 -31.78
CA GLU A 350 13.81 17.52 -30.38
C GLU A 350 14.90 18.02 -29.46
N PHE A 351 14.53 18.85 -28.49
CA PHE A 351 15.34 19.21 -27.34
C PHE A 351 15.10 18.16 -26.28
N GLN A 352 16.14 17.62 -25.69
CA GLN A 352 16.10 16.54 -24.69
C GLN A 352 16.82 16.94 -23.42
N ASN A 353 16.49 16.28 -22.32
CA ASN A 353 16.95 16.53 -20.95
C ASN A 353 16.55 17.93 -20.47
N LEU A 354 15.33 18.37 -20.80
CA LEU A 354 14.79 19.64 -20.36
C LEU A 354 14.27 19.55 -18.92
N PRO A 355 14.34 20.65 -18.16
CA PRO A 355 13.53 20.78 -16.94
C PRO A 355 12.04 20.74 -17.25
N GLN A 356 11.24 20.36 -16.27
CA GLN A 356 9.77 20.26 -16.33
C GLN A 356 9.10 21.53 -16.90
N GLU A 357 9.64 22.68 -16.53
CA GLU A 357 9.21 23.99 -17.05
C GLU A 357 10.41 24.80 -17.48
N CYS A 358 10.45 25.22 -18.74
CA CYS A 358 11.50 26.10 -19.24
C CYS A 358 11.06 26.89 -20.48
N THR A 359 11.83 27.92 -20.80
CA THR A 359 11.73 28.68 -22.04
C THR A 359 12.96 28.47 -22.89
N ILE A 360 12.76 27.99 -24.12
CA ILE A 360 13.84 27.78 -25.09
C ILE A 360 13.82 28.90 -26.11
N ARG A 361 14.88 29.70 -26.22
CA ARG A 361 15.04 30.74 -27.23
C ARG A 361 16.11 30.31 -28.22
N ILE A 362 15.78 30.36 -29.49
CA ILE A 362 16.63 29.94 -30.59
C ILE A 362 17.07 31.18 -31.38
N TYR A 363 18.39 31.31 -31.57
CA TYR A 363 19.03 32.45 -32.23
C TYR A 363 19.86 32.00 -33.40
N ASN A 364 19.94 32.88 -34.44
CA ASN A 364 20.95 32.73 -35.47
C ASN A 364 22.33 33.23 -34.96
N LEU A 365 23.40 32.99 -35.73
CA LEU A 365 24.77 33.43 -35.36
C LEU A 365 24.94 34.94 -35.24
N SER A 366 24.03 35.72 -35.79
CA SER A 366 24.04 37.18 -35.67
C SER A 366 23.29 37.69 -34.45
N GLY A 367 22.79 36.78 -33.58
CA GLY A 367 22.03 37.11 -32.39
C GLY A 367 20.56 37.43 -32.63
N GLY A 368 20.07 37.29 -33.87
CA GLY A 368 18.64 37.46 -34.18
C GLY A 368 17.81 36.31 -33.64
N LEU A 369 16.74 36.64 -32.89
CA LEU A 369 15.79 35.65 -32.37
C LEU A 369 15.03 35.01 -33.55
N VAL A 370 15.05 33.68 -33.58
CA VAL A 370 14.41 32.85 -34.60
C VAL A 370 13.09 32.29 -34.08
N GLN A 371 13.10 31.71 -32.87
CA GLN A 371 11.92 31.10 -32.27
C GLN A 371 12.03 31.13 -30.74
N THR A 372 10.87 31.10 -30.07
CA THR A 372 10.73 30.87 -28.66
C THR A 372 9.75 29.72 -28.48
N LEU A 373 10.15 28.69 -27.76
CA LEU A 373 9.33 27.58 -27.30
C LEU A 373 9.12 27.70 -25.81
N VAL A 374 7.91 27.42 -25.35
CA VAL A 374 7.56 27.36 -23.92
C VAL A 374 7.24 25.93 -23.64
N HIS A 375 8.05 25.31 -22.79
CA HIS A 375 7.92 23.93 -22.35
C HIS A 375 7.35 23.90 -20.93
N ASN A 376 6.21 23.21 -20.75
CA ASN A 376 5.49 23.15 -19.47
C ASN A 376 4.56 21.92 -19.39
N ASP A 377 5.00 20.78 -19.92
CA ASP A 377 4.19 19.56 -19.99
C ASP A 377 4.72 18.41 -19.10
N ASN A 378 5.58 18.74 -18.14
CA ASN A 378 6.21 17.80 -17.21
C ASN A 378 7.11 16.73 -17.85
N THR A 379 7.44 16.86 -19.11
CA THR A 379 8.36 15.94 -19.82
C THR A 379 9.78 16.51 -19.89
N GLY A 380 10.75 15.69 -20.27
CA GLY A 380 12.12 16.13 -20.51
C GLY A 380 12.40 16.46 -21.96
N SER A 381 11.40 16.59 -22.83
CA SER A 381 11.61 16.82 -24.26
C SER A 381 10.61 17.78 -24.88
N GLU A 382 11.10 18.61 -25.79
CA GLU A 382 10.29 19.57 -26.57
C GLU A 382 10.59 19.45 -28.05
N ARG A 383 9.55 19.32 -28.85
CA ARG A 383 9.66 19.20 -30.33
C ARG A 383 9.49 20.52 -31.01
N TRP A 384 10.37 20.78 -31.98
CA TRP A 384 10.33 21.98 -32.83
C TRP A 384 10.27 21.63 -34.31
N ASN A 385 9.29 22.16 -35.00
CA ASN A 385 9.00 21.93 -36.44
C ASN A 385 9.88 22.73 -37.39
N LEU A 386 10.99 23.29 -36.95
CA LEU A 386 11.93 24.08 -37.76
C LEU A 386 11.31 25.33 -38.41
N MET A 387 10.28 25.89 -37.78
CA MET A 387 9.66 27.13 -38.21
C MET A 387 10.09 28.30 -37.31
N SER A 388 10.31 29.47 -37.93
CA SER A 388 10.52 30.71 -37.17
C SER A 388 9.22 31.25 -36.59
N THR A 389 9.31 32.28 -35.73
CA THR A 389 8.16 33.03 -35.21
C THR A 389 7.26 33.59 -36.31
N SER A 390 7.82 33.87 -37.51
CA SER A 390 7.08 34.32 -38.68
C SER A 390 6.53 33.18 -39.56
N ARG A 391 6.56 31.92 -39.02
CA ARG A 391 6.14 30.71 -39.76
C ARG A 391 6.88 30.47 -41.07
N GLN A 392 8.14 30.87 -41.14
CA GLN A 392 9.03 30.60 -42.27
C GLN A 392 9.98 29.45 -41.92
N GLN A 393 10.23 28.58 -42.89
CA GLN A 393 11.25 27.54 -42.69
C GLN A 393 12.62 28.18 -42.50
N ILE A 394 13.36 27.69 -41.51
CA ILE A 394 14.71 28.19 -41.24
C ILE A 394 15.70 27.72 -42.27
N ALA A 395 16.75 28.49 -42.49
CA ALA A 395 17.82 28.19 -43.46
C ALA A 395 18.84 27.19 -42.90
N SER A 396 19.64 26.59 -43.79
CA SER A 396 20.86 25.86 -43.36
C SER A 396 21.81 26.80 -42.63
N GLY A 397 22.39 26.32 -41.55
CA GLY A 397 23.31 27.11 -40.74
C GLY A 397 23.47 26.55 -39.33
N THR A 398 24.30 27.24 -38.56
CA THR A 398 24.44 26.97 -37.11
C THR A 398 23.54 27.91 -36.33
N TYR A 399 22.88 27.38 -35.34
CA TYR A 399 21.99 28.08 -34.42
C TYR A 399 22.45 27.93 -32.98
N ILE A 400 22.14 28.92 -32.18
CA ILE A 400 22.36 28.92 -30.74
C ILE A 400 21.02 28.77 -30.06
N PHE A 401 20.90 27.91 -29.05
CA PHE A 401 19.75 27.86 -28.18
C PHE A 401 20.12 28.29 -26.78
N HIS A 402 19.15 28.90 -26.10
CA HIS A 402 19.25 29.30 -24.70
C HIS A 402 18.00 28.78 -23.99
N VAL A 403 18.22 27.96 -22.97
CA VAL A 403 17.16 27.44 -22.09
C VAL A 403 17.24 28.20 -20.79
N GLU A 404 16.11 28.70 -20.33
CA GLU A 404 15.93 29.42 -19.06
C GLU A 404 14.85 28.70 -18.23
N SER A 405 15.19 28.32 -17.01
CA SER A 405 14.30 27.64 -16.07
C SER A 405 14.46 28.18 -14.64
N SER A 406 13.64 27.69 -13.72
CA SER A 406 13.79 27.97 -12.27
C SER A 406 15.07 27.39 -11.68
N PHE A 407 15.69 26.38 -12.32
CA PHE A 407 16.90 25.72 -11.87
C PHE A 407 18.18 26.35 -12.41
N GLY A 408 18.08 27.26 -13.40
CA GLY A 408 19.20 27.94 -14.00
C GLY A 408 19.05 28.14 -15.50
N GLU A 409 20.18 28.41 -16.17
CA GLU A 409 20.24 28.68 -17.59
C GLU A 409 21.27 27.78 -18.27
N HIS A 410 20.99 27.36 -19.51
CA HIS A 410 21.94 26.62 -20.34
C HIS A 410 21.96 27.17 -21.76
N MET A 411 23.14 27.21 -22.36
CA MET A 411 23.35 27.61 -23.74
C MET A 411 24.07 26.52 -24.54
N GLY A 412 23.50 26.18 -25.68
CA GLY A 412 24.12 25.22 -26.58
C GLY A 412 23.99 25.65 -28.06
N ARG A 413 24.45 24.78 -28.96
CA ARG A 413 24.41 25.00 -30.40
C ARG A 413 24.03 23.72 -31.15
N PHE A 414 23.40 23.92 -32.28
CA PHE A 414 23.07 22.84 -33.23
C PHE A 414 23.21 23.33 -34.68
N ALA A 415 23.30 22.40 -35.62
CA ALA A 415 23.46 22.69 -37.02
C ALA A 415 22.33 22.10 -37.85
N ILE A 416 21.93 22.82 -38.86
CA ILE A 416 20.91 22.39 -39.86
C ILE A 416 21.57 22.37 -41.24
N ILE A 417 21.44 21.25 -41.92
CA ILE A 417 21.92 21.00 -43.30
C ILE A 417 20.73 20.60 -44.13
N LYS A 418 20.41 21.42 -45.14
CA LYS A 418 19.32 21.18 -46.09
C LYS A 418 19.88 20.90 -47.46
#